data_baee540e50f4f5371a4b651af1033325
#
_entry.id   baee540e50f4f5371a4b651af1033325
#
_cell.length_a   1.000
_cell.length_b   1.000
_cell.length_c   1.000
_cell.angle_alpha   90.00
_cell.angle_beta   90.00
_cell.angle_gamma   90.00
#
_symmetry.space_group_name_H-M   'P 1'
#
loop_
_entity.id
_entity.type
_entity.pdbx_description
1 polymer ?
#
loop_
_entity_poly.entity_id
_entity_poly.type
_entity_poly.pdbx_seq_one_letter_code
_entity_poly.pdbx_strand_id
1 'polypeptide(L)'
;SKKGAQRSLAIQTLAGIGVEQYRSVLQEALSAEKNSKLIDQLTAVLGMPAPGTGDGSSPAQSPSELAAQVLKGGKKRKVQWLLDQPLPAVRRADEAHTAASEDQIAALLVAYADLGRMGRSDAAAAIAADLEAKDLESLACEVWELWLKAGAQSKTKWVLSFTAVFGGAAMTPKLIHAINDWPQNARGAIACDAVAALAVSPDPAALVAVDSISRKFKFRQVKAAAAAALENAARELGITPEELADRIVPTLDFSPDGSRVFDYGPRQFTVRLTPTLELAVTTSAGKAVKSMPAPGKNDAPDQAAAA
;
A
#
# COMPACT_ATOMS: atom_id res chain seq x y z
N SER A 1 25.85 -19.94 11.58
CA SER A 1 26.65 -20.83 12.47
C SER A 1 25.97 -20.87 13.85
N LYS A 2 26.11 -21.97 14.61
CA LYS A 2 25.57 -22.09 15.99
C LYS A 2 26.01 -20.91 16.90
N LYS A 3 27.21 -20.39 16.74
CA LYS A 3 27.73 -19.23 17.49
C LYS A 3 26.99 -17.91 17.17
N GLY A 4 26.47 -17.73 15.95
CA GLY A 4 25.68 -16.56 15.60
C GLY A 4 24.29 -16.56 16.23
N ALA A 5 23.60 -17.71 16.25
CA ALA A 5 22.30 -17.86 16.88
C ALA A 5 22.35 -17.65 18.41
N GLN A 6 23.43 -18.14 19.08
CA GLN A 6 23.63 -17.92 20.51
C GLN A 6 23.83 -16.45 20.85
N ARG A 7 24.61 -15.71 20.05
CA ARG A 7 24.82 -14.26 20.22
C ARG A 7 23.53 -13.47 19.98
N SER A 8 22.76 -13.83 18.96
CA SER A 8 21.44 -13.22 18.71
C SER A 8 20.48 -13.41 19.90
N LEU A 9 20.42 -14.63 20.45
CA LEU A 9 19.62 -14.92 21.63
C LEU A 9 20.09 -14.13 22.87
N ALA A 10 21.40 -14.01 23.08
CA ALA A 10 21.95 -13.22 24.19
C ALA A 10 21.56 -11.72 24.07
N ILE A 11 21.64 -11.15 22.86
CA ILE A 11 21.22 -9.76 22.61
C ILE A 11 19.73 -9.58 22.94
N GLN A 12 18.88 -10.50 22.50
CA GLN A 12 17.44 -10.44 22.78
C GLN A 12 17.12 -10.57 24.28
N THR A 13 17.86 -11.47 24.98
CA THR A 13 17.68 -11.67 26.43
C THR A 13 18.06 -10.41 27.19
N LEU A 14 19.21 -9.80 26.89
CA LEU A 14 19.68 -8.56 27.55
C LEU A 14 18.73 -7.39 27.25
N ALA A 15 18.20 -7.30 26.03
CA ALA A 15 17.19 -6.31 25.66
C ALA A 15 15.87 -6.48 26.45
N GLY A 16 15.44 -7.72 26.67
CA GLY A 16 14.24 -8.05 27.46
C GLY A 16 14.37 -7.78 28.96
N ILE A 17 15.60 -7.83 29.51
CA ILE A 17 15.85 -7.52 30.93
C ILE A 17 15.89 -6.00 31.15
N GLY A 18 16.44 -5.24 30.22
CA GLY A 18 16.51 -3.77 30.27
C GLY A 18 17.74 -3.20 29.56
N VAL A 19 17.49 -2.49 28.45
CA VAL A 19 18.55 -1.95 27.59
C VAL A 19 19.47 -1.00 28.34
N GLU A 20 18.91 -0.12 29.18
CA GLU A 20 19.70 0.87 29.93
C GLU A 20 20.70 0.24 30.90
N GLN A 21 20.31 -0.85 31.55
CA GLN A 21 21.15 -1.55 32.50
C GLN A 21 22.37 -2.22 31.83
N TYR A 22 22.22 -2.64 30.57
CA TYR A 22 23.26 -3.35 29.82
C TYR A 22 23.79 -2.56 28.61
N ARG A 23 23.52 -1.26 28.56
CA ARG A 23 23.88 -0.39 27.42
C ARG A 23 25.37 -0.45 27.09
N SER A 24 26.25 -0.38 28.11
CA SER A 24 27.71 -0.45 27.91
C SER A 24 28.15 -1.77 27.31
N VAL A 25 27.62 -2.90 27.80
CA VAL A 25 27.93 -4.24 27.31
C VAL A 25 27.44 -4.43 25.86
N LEU A 26 26.26 -3.91 25.54
CA LEU A 26 25.72 -3.96 24.18
C LEU A 26 26.50 -3.07 23.21
N GLN A 27 26.99 -1.92 23.66
CA GLN A 27 27.87 -1.03 22.87
C GLN A 27 29.24 -1.66 22.61
N GLU A 28 29.84 -2.30 23.61
CA GLU A 28 31.10 -3.03 23.46
C GLU A 28 30.95 -4.22 22.50
N ALA A 29 29.85 -4.97 22.61
CA ALA A 29 29.51 -6.03 21.69
C ALA A 29 29.30 -5.51 20.25
N LEU A 30 28.70 -4.35 20.07
CA LEU A 30 28.54 -3.70 18.75
C LEU A 30 29.87 -3.34 18.13
N SER A 31 30.81 -2.79 18.90
CA SER A 31 32.13 -2.40 18.41
C SER A 31 33.03 -3.60 18.02
N ALA A 32 32.80 -4.77 18.62
CA ALA A 32 33.54 -5.98 18.36
C ALA A 32 32.89 -6.93 17.33
N GLU A 33 31.64 -6.70 16.97
CA GLU A 33 30.88 -7.61 16.08
C GLU A 33 31.24 -7.35 14.60
N LYS A 34 31.31 -8.46 13.82
CA LYS A 34 31.63 -8.43 12.38
C LYS A 34 30.49 -8.97 11.53
N ASN A 35 29.45 -9.52 12.15
CA ASN A 35 28.29 -10.06 11.45
C ASN A 35 27.23 -8.97 11.27
N SER A 36 26.94 -8.58 10.02
CA SER A 36 26.02 -7.48 9.70
C SER A 36 24.66 -7.66 10.37
N LYS A 37 24.07 -8.87 10.37
CA LYS A 37 22.78 -9.13 11.02
C LYS A 37 22.78 -8.92 12.53
N LEU A 38 23.89 -9.20 13.20
CA LEU A 38 24.04 -8.97 14.65
C LEU A 38 24.34 -7.50 14.94
N ILE A 39 25.05 -6.81 14.05
CA ILE A 39 25.26 -5.36 14.08
C ILE A 39 23.91 -4.65 13.98
N ASP A 40 23.08 -5.00 12.99
CA ASP A 40 21.74 -4.42 12.81
C ASP A 40 20.85 -4.65 14.05
N GLN A 41 20.94 -5.85 14.64
CA GLN A 41 20.20 -6.21 15.85
C GLN A 41 20.64 -5.41 17.08
N LEU A 42 21.96 -5.27 17.31
CA LEU A 42 22.53 -4.48 18.40
C LEU A 42 22.18 -3.00 18.26
N THR A 43 22.27 -2.48 17.05
CA THR A 43 21.94 -1.09 16.74
C THR A 43 20.48 -0.79 17.00
N ALA A 44 19.56 -1.68 16.58
CA ALA A 44 18.15 -1.55 16.84
C ALA A 44 17.81 -1.57 18.34
N VAL A 45 18.44 -2.49 19.09
CA VAL A 45 18.26 -2.62 20.55
C VAL A 45 18.79 -1.39 21.31
N LEU A 46 19.91 -0.82 20.89
CA LEU A 46 20.51 0.37 21.51
C LEU A 46 19.77 1.67 21.14
N GLY A 47 18.79 1.62 20.24
CA GLY A 47 18.11 2.80 19.71
C GLY A 47 19.07 3.75 18.96
N MET A 48 20.20 3.22 18.50
CA MET A 48 21.18 3.97 17.70
C MET A 48 20.76 3.89 16.24
N PRO A 49 20.95 4.96 15.43
CA PRO A 49 20.81 4.82 13.98
C PRO A 49 21.76 3.70 13.51
N ALA A 50 21.31 2.85 12.59
CA ALA A 50 22.11 1.76 12.06
C ALA A 50 23.48 2.30 11.61
N PRO A 51 24.61 1.57 11.85
CA PRO A 51 25.92 1.98 11.37
C PRO A 51 25.92 1.93 9.84
N GLY A 52 25.66 3.07 9.23
CA GLY A 52 25.37 3.31 7.81
C GLY A 52 24.47 4.53 7.63
N THR A 53 23.77 5.00 8.69
CA THR A 53 23.15 6.31 8.79
C THR A 53 23.96 7.24 9.69
N GLY A 54 25.28 7.17 9.62
CA GLY A 54 26.16 8.22 10.08
C GLY A 54 25.91 9.44 9.19
N ASP A 55 25.78 10.59 9.83
CA ASP A 55 25.82 11.92 9.27
C ASP A 55 27.13 12.15 8.50
N GLY A 56 27.18 11.57 7.36
CA GLY A 56 28.10 11.73 6.27
C GLY A 56 27.21 11.72 5.07
N SER A 57 26.92 12.90 4.54
CA SER A 57 26.32 13.12 3.24
C SER A 57 27.09 12.37 2.16
N SER A 58 26.86 11.06 2.06
CA SER A 58 26.87 10.44 0.74
C SER A 58 25.77 11.19 -0.01
N PRO A 59 26.07 11.85 -1.13
CA PRO A 59 25.04 12.52 -1.90
C PRO A 59 23.94 11.50 -2.12
N ALA A 60 22.71 11.85 -1.74
CA ALA A 60 21.54 11.00 -1.98
C ALA A 60 21.65 10.56 -3.43
N GLN A 61 21.79 9.22 -3.65
CA GLN A 61 21.98 8.71 -5.02
C GLN A 61 20.85 9.27 -5.87
N SER A 62 21.21 9.88 -6.97
CA SER A 62 20.19 10.41 -7.87
C SER A 62 19.28 9.27 -8.36
N PRO A 63 18.00 9.52 -8.65
CA PRO A 63 17.11 8.50 -9.21
C PRO A 63 17.71 7.77 -10.40
N SER A 64 18.51 8.44 -11.21
CA SER A 64 19.22 7.88 -12.36
C SER A 64 20.34 6.90 -11.95
N GLU A 65 21.13 7.23 -10.92
CA GLU A 65 22.19 6.34 -10.40
C GLU A 65 21.59 5.10 -9.76
N LEU A 66 20.49 5.25 -9.01
CA LEU A 66 19.75 4.16 -8.42
C LEU A 66 19.13 3.26 -9.50
N ALA A 67 18.56 3.84 -10.56
CA ALA A 67 18.05 3.12 -11.70
C ALA A 67 19.15 2.27 -12.36
N ALA A 68 20.32 2.85 -12.61
CA ALA A 68 21.47 2.13 -13.18
C ALA A 68 21.92 0.98 -12.25
N GLN A 69 21.88 1.17 -10.93
CA GLN A 69 22.21 0.12 -9.97
C GLN A 69 21.21 -1.04 -9.99
N VAL A 70 19.91 -0.74 -10.03
CA VAL A 70 18.83 -1.75 -10.09
C VAL A 70 18.93 -2.58 -11.35
N LEU A 71 19.34 -1.99 -12.49
CA LEU A 71 19.44 -2.67 -13.78
C LEU A 71 20.72 -3.50 -13.97
N LYS A 72 21.69 -3.41 -13.03
CA LYS A 72 22.93 -4.19 -13.13
C LYS A 72 22.67 -5.70 -13.31
N GLY A 73 23.53 -6.34 -14.08
CA GLY A 73 23.44 -7.79 -14.34
C GLY A 73 22.38 -8.18 -15.37
N GLY A 74 21.95 -7.25 -16.23
CA GLY A 74 21.04 -7.53 -17.34
C GLY A 74 19.60 -7.78 -16.88
N LYS A 75 19.22 -7.28 -15.72
CA LYS A 75 17.89 -7.48 -15.11
C LYS A 75 16.73 -6.88 -15.92
N LYS A 76 17.01 -5.92 -16.81
CA LYS A 76 16.04 -5.31 -17.73
C LYS A 76 15.24 -6.38 -18.52
N ARG A 77 15.85 -7.54 -18.80
CA ARG A 77 15.17 -8.67 -19.48
C ARG A 77 13.92 -9.18 -18.76
N LYS A 78 13.83 -9.02 -17.44
CA LYS A 78 12.66 -9.45 -16.65
C LYS A 78 11.39 -8.70 -17.01
N VAL A 79 11.54 -7.48 -17.48
CA VAL A 79 10.44 -6.58 -17.81
C VAL A 79 10.38 -6.23 -19.31
N GLN A 80 11.25 -6.86 -20.13
CA GLN A 80 11.34 -6.59 -21.56
C GLN A 80 10.00 -6.76 -22.27
N TRP A 81 9.20 -7.76 -21.89
CA TRP A 81 7.88 -8.02 -22.43
C TRP A 81 6.88 -6.85 -22.27
N LEU A 82 7.11 -5.95 -21.29
CA LEU A 82 6.38 -4.69 -21.15
C LEU A 82 7.03 -3.59 -21.97
N LEU A 83 8.37 -3.49 -21.98
CA LEU A 83 9.09 -2.44 -22.68
C LEU A 83 8.94 -2.55 -24.21
N ASP A 84 8.64 -3.74 -24.73
CA ASP A 84 8.32 -3.97 -26.14
C ASP A 84 6.90 -3.49 -26.52
N GLN A 85 6.09 -3.00 -25.53
CA GLN A 85 4.76 -2.47 -25.76
C GLN A 85 4.78 -0.93 -25.72
N PRO A 86 3.83 -0.25 -26.35
CA PRO A 86 3.70 1.20 -26.29
C PRO A 86 3.23 1.61 -24.89
N LEU A 87 4.17 1.83 -23.96
CA LEU A 87 3.85 2.31 -22.61
C LEU A 87 3.60 3.83 -22.64
N PRO A 88 2.72 4.34 -21.77
CA PRO A 88 2.52 5.76 -21.57
C PRO A 88 3.83 6.45 -21.18
N ALA A 89 4.08 7.64 -21.70
CA ALA A 89 5.20 8.46 -21.28
C ALA A 89 4.99 8.92 -19.84
N VAL A 90 6.02 8.81 -19.02
CA VAL A 90 6.04 9.32 -17.65
C VAL A 90 6.95 10.52 -17.61
N ARG A 91 6.47 11.65 -17.13
CA ARG A 91 7.22 12.89 -17.02
C ARG A 91 7.84 13.03 -15.64
N ARG A 92 8.89 13.82 -15.55
CA ARG A 92 9.46 14.25 -14.27
C ARG A 92 8.59 15.35 -13.67
N ALA A 93 8.54 15.38 -12.35
CA ALA A 93 7.86 16.40 -11.56
C ALA A 93 8.74 17.67 -11.41
N ASP A 94 9.51 18.01 -12.44
CA ASP A 94 10.31 19.22 -12.53
C ASP A 94 9.61 20.29 -13.38
N GLU A 95 10.11 21.52 -13.38
CA GLU A 95 9.52 22.63 -14.17
C GLU A 95 9.52 22.35 -15.69
N ALA A 96 10.44 21.53 -16.17
CA ALA A 96 10.58 21.22 -17.59
C ALA A 96 9.67 20.05 -18.03
N HIS A 97 9.07 19.30 -17.09
CA HIS A 97 8.24 18.11 -17.34
C HIS A 97 8.86 17.15 -18.38
N THR A 98 10.18 16.96 -18.29
CA THR A 98 10.91 16.11 -19.21
C THR A 98 10.49 14.65 -19.07
N ALA A 99 10.46 13.89 -20.17
CA ALA A 99 10.13 12.47 -20.13
C ALA A 99 11.22 11.71 -19.35
N ALA A 100 10.78 10.81 -18.47
CA ALA A 100 11.66 9.84 -17.83
C ALA A 100 12.32 8.95 -18.88
N SER A 101 13.57 8.56 -18.65
CA SER A 101 14.26 7.65 -19.54
C SER A 101 13.64 6.25 -19.50
N GLU A 102 13.77 5.49 -20.60
CA GLU A 102 13.36 4.08 -20.62
C GLU A 102 14.03 3.27 -19.53
N ASP A 103 15.29 3.56 -19.19
CA ASP A 103 16.02 2.87 -18.13
C ASP A 103 15.45 3.22 -16.74
N GLN A 104 14.96 4.43 -16.51
CA GLN A 104 14.30 4.78 -15.26
C GLN A 104 12.98 4.01 -15.09
N ILE A 105 12.17 3.91 -16.15
CA ILE A 105 10.95 3.12 -16.15
C ILE A 105 11.25 1.62 -16.00
N ALA A 106 12.25 1.11 -16.72
CA ALA A 106 12.68 -0.28 -16.60
C ALA A 106 13.14 -0.61 -15.18
N ALA A 107 13.91 0.27 -14.54
CA ALA A 107 14.39 0.09 -13.17
C ALA A 107 13.22 0.10 -12.15
N LEU A 108 12.25 0.98 -12.33
CA LEU A 108 11.03 1.02 -11.53
C LEU A 108 10.29 -0.33 -11.57
N LEU A 109 10.10 -0.91 -12.74
CA LEU A 109 9.46 -2.20 -12.93
C LEU A 109 10.31 -3.37 -12.39
N VAL A 110 11.63 -3.33 -12.63
CA VAL A 110 12.58 -4.36 -12.14
C VAL A 110 12.64 -4.37 -10.62
N ALA A 111 12.55 -3.22 -9.95
CA ALA A 111 12.55 -3.14 -8.51
C ALA A 111 11.38 -3.93 -7.88
N TYR A 112 10.24 -4.01 -8.55
CA TYR A 112 9.14 -4.88 -8.15
C TYR A 112 9.34 -6.33 -8.59
N ALA A 113 9.88 -6.56 -9.78
CA ALA A 113 10.17 -7.92 -10.27
C ALA A 113 11.20 -8.65 -9.41
N ASP A 114 12.07 -7.92 -8.72
CA ASP A 114 13.11 -8.44 -7.81
C ASP A 114 12.64 -8.55 -6.36
N LEU A 115 11.50 -7.96 -5.99
CA LEU A 115 11.06 -7.89 -4.61
C LEU A 115 10.79 -9.27 -3.98
N GLY A 116 10.40 -10.26 -4.80
CA GLY A 116 10.17 -11.64 -4.36
C GLY A 116 8.95 -11.87 -3.45
N ARG A 117 8.30 -10.81 -3.00
CA ARG A 117 7.10 -10.82 -2.15
C ARG A 117 6.10 -9.75 -2.60
N MET A 118 4.85 -9.84 -2.16
CA MET A 118 3.92 -8.71 -2.25
C MET A 118 4.33 -7.65 -1.23
N GLY A 119 4.34 -6.39 -1.65
CA GLY A 119 4.77 -5.31 -0.76
C GLY A 119 5.19 -4.05 -1.52
N ARG A 120 5.67 -3.06 -0.78
CA ARG A 120 6.29 -1.84 -1.33
C ARG A 120 7.78 -2.07 -1.58
N SER A 121 8.33 -1.40 -2.56
CA SER A 121 9.75 -1.41 -2.89
C SER A 121 10.34 -0.03 -2.62
N ASP A 122 11.27 0.06 -1.65
CA ASP A 122 11.96 1.33 -1.33
C ASP A 122 12.78 1.84 -2.51
N ALA A 123 13.40 0.93 -3.27
CA ALA A 123 14.12 1.30 -4.48
C ALA A 123 13.18 1.91 -5.54
N ALA A 124 12.00 1.31 -5.73
CA ALA A 124 11.00 1.87 -6.65
C ALA A 124 10.47 3.22 -6.16
N ALA A 125 10.21 3.38 -4.87
CA ALA A 125 9.78 4.65 -4.28
C ALA A 125 10.83 5.75 -4.51
N ALA A 126 12.11 5.46 -4.30
CA ALA A 126 13.19 6.41 -4.52
C ALA A 126 13.36 6.76 -6.01
N ILE A 127 13.20 5.78 -6.94
CA ILE A 127 13.25 6.03 -8.39
C ILE A 127 12.04 6.86 -8.85
N ALA A 128 10.88 6.66 -8.23
CA ALA A 128 9.65 7.36 -8.58
C ALA A 128 9.52 8.75 -7.95
N ALA A 129 10.41 9.12 -7.02
CA ALA A 129 10.29 10.35 -6.23
C ALA A 129 10.32 11.65 -7.07
N ASP A 130 10.94 11.61 -8.25
CA ASP A 130 11.01 12.72 -9.19
C ASP A 130 10.06 12.57 -10.39
N LEU A 131 9.09 11.64 -10.33
CA LEU A 131 8.15 11.36 -11.40
C LEU A 131 6.74 11.87 -11.08
N GLU A 132 6.01 12.28 -12.12
CA GLU A 132 4.64 12.75 -12.01
C GLU A 132 3.70 11.60 -11.58
N ALA A 133 3.04 11.77 -10.44
CA ALA A 133 2.15 10.74 -9.87
C ALA A 133 1.03 10.32 -10.83
N LYS A 134 0.44 11.28 -11.56
CA LYS A 134 -0.63 11.01 -12.53
C LYS A 134 -0.15 10.20 -13.74
N ASP A 135 1.07 10.42 -14.19
CA ASP A 135 1.65 9.65 -15.28
C ASP A 135 2.00 8.23 -14.81
N LEU A 136 2.46 8.08 -13.55
CA LEU A 136 2.66 6.78 -12.92
C LEU A 136 1.35 5.99 -12.78
N GLU A 137 0.24 6.65 -12.43
CA GLU A 137 -1.09 6.03 -12.43
C GLU A 137 -1.46 5.50 -13.82
N SER A 138 -1.21 6.29 -14.85
CA SER A 138 -1.47 5.90 -16.25
C SER A 138 -0.61 4.70 -16.66
N LEU A 139 0.68 4.72 -16.30
CA LEU A 139 1.60 3.61 -16.54
C LEU A 139 1.14 2.34 -15.80
N ALA A 140 0.76 2.46 -14.54
CA ALA A 140 0.30 1.32 -13.75
C ALA A 140 -0.99 0.70 -14.33
N CYS A 141 -1.92 1.54 -14.80
CA CYS A 141 -3.13 1.06 -15.47
C CYS A 141 -2.79 0.31 -16.77
N GLU A 142 -1.87 0.81 -17.60
CA GLU A 142 -1.48 0.13 -18.83
C GLU A 142 -0.74 -1.18 -18.54
N VAL A 143 0.19 -1.19 -17.58
CA VAL A 143 0.88 -2.42 -17.13
C VAL A 143 -0.12 -3.46 -16.64
N TRP A 144 -1.17 -3.07 -15.94
CA TRP A 144 -2.25 -3.95 -15.52
C TRP A 144 -2.98 -4.58 -16.72
N GLU A 145 -3.41 -3.79 -17.68
CA GLU A 145 -4.14 -4.27 -18.86
C GLU A 145 -3.26 -5.21 -19.72
N LEU A 146 -1.99 -4.85 -19.92
CA LEU A 146 -1.03 -5.68 -20.65
C LEU A 146 -0.79 -7.03 -19.93
N TRP A 147 -0.69 -7.00 -18.59
CA TRP A 147 -0.53 -8.21 -17.81
C TRP A 147 -1.76 -9.11 -17.85
N LEU A 148 -2.97 -8.55 -17.77
CA LEU A 148 -4.21 -9.31 -17.95
C LEU A 148 -4.29 -9.93 -19.33
N LYS A 149 -3.97 -9.17 -20.39
CA LYS A 149 -3.91 -9.64 -21.77
C LYS A 149 -2.89 -10.78 -21.97
N ALA A 150 -1.78 -10.74 -21.24
CA ALA A 150 -0.79 -11.81 -21.21
C ALA A 150 -1.22 -13.03 -20.36
N GLY A 151 -2.46 -13.05 -19.83
CA GLY A 151 -3.03 -14.15 -19.05
C GLY A 151 -2.75 -14.05 -17.56
N ALA A 152 -2.33 -12.90 -17.03
CA ALA A 152 -2.05 -12.63 -15.60
C ALA A 152 -1.24 -13.76 -14.96
N GLN A 153 -0.06 -14.04 -15.51
CA GLN A 153 0.74 -15.21 -15.13
C GLN A 153 1.36 -15.05 -13.74
N SER A 154 1.35 -16.13 -12.95
CA SER A 154 1.90 -16.14 -11.59
C SER A 154 3.40 -15.80 -11.51
N LYS A 155 4.18 -16.09 -12.54
CA LYS A 155 5.61 -15.72 -12.60
C LYS A 155 5.86 -14.22 -12.67
N THR A 156 4.87 -13.44 -13.10
CA THR A 156 4.90 -11.98 -13.21
C THR A 156 3.91 -11.31 -12.23
N LYS A 157 3.52 -12.00 -11.16
CA LYS A 157 2.58 -11.50 -10.14
C LYS A 157 3.04 -10.24 -9.40
N TRP A 158 4.31 -9.89 -9.48
CA TRP A 158 4.86 -8.63 -8.97
C TRP A 158 4.11 -7.40 -9.53
N VAL A 159 3.50 -7.52 -10.70
CA VAL A 159 2.63 -6.50 -11.29
C VAL A 159 1.53 -6.08 -10.32
N LEU A 160 0.98 -6.99 -9.53
CA LEU A 160 -0.03 -6.69 -8.52
C LEU A 160 0.43 -5.63 -7.53
N SER A 161 1.64 -5.78 -6.98
CA SER A 161 2.19 -4.79 -6.02
C SER A 161 2.52 -3.46 -6.70
N PHE A 162 3.10 -3.50 -7.90
CA PHE A 162 3.39 -2.30 -8.67
C PHE A 162 2.11 -1.49 -8.95
N THR A 163 1.08 -2.16 -9.46
CA THR A 163 -0.18 -1.49 -9.81
C THR A 163 -0.98 -1.05 -8.59
N ALA A 164 -0.94 -1.80 -7.49
CA ALA A 164 -1.57 -1.40 -6.23
C ALA A 164 -0.94 -0.12 -5.64
N VAL A 165 0.37 0.04 -5.78
CA VAL A 165 1.09 1.19 -5.20
C VAL A 165 1.00 2.43 -6.09
N PHE A 166 1.12 2.28 -7.41
CA PHE A 166 1.19 3.42 -8.33
C PHE A 166 -0.11 3.69 -9.09
N GLY A 167 -1.09 2.77 -9.09
CA GLY A 167 -2.30 2.91 -9.91
C GLY A 167 -3.41 3.80 -9.33
N GLY A 168 -3.16 4.43 -8.17
CA GLY A 168 -4.09 5.37 -7.56
C GLY A 168 -5.46 4.76 -7.23
N ALA A 169 -6.44 5.62 -7.01
CA ALA A 169 -7.81 5.22 -6.67
C ALA A 169 -8.50 4.40 -7.77
N ALA A 170 -8.11 4.59 -9.04
CA ALA A 170 -8.67 3.85 -10.17
C ALA A 170 -8.28 2.35 -10.17
N MET A 171 -7.19 1.97 -9.51
CA MET A 171 -6.72 0.59 -9.45
C MET A 171 -7.45 -0.23 -8.38
N THR A 172 -7.84 0.37 -7.27
CA THR A 172 -8.54 -0.32 -6.17
C THR A 172 -9.77 -1.11 -6.65
N PRO A 173 -10.74 -0.55 -7.39
CA PRO A 173 -11.88 -1.32 -7.88
C PRO A 173 -11.49 -2.43 -8.88
N LYS A 174 -10.46 -2.23 -9.71
CA LYS A 174 -9.95 -3.27 -10.63
C LYS A 174 -9.38 -4.47 -9.87
N LEU A 175 -8.58 -4.23 -8.84
CA LEU A 175 -8.05 -5.27 -7.96
C LEU A 175 -9.17 -6.00 -7.20
N ILE A 176 -10.15 -5.28 -6.65
CA ILE A 176 -11.31 -5.88 -5.97
C ILE A 176 -12.10 -6.77 -6.94
N HIS A 177 -12.33 -6.31 -8.16
CA HIS A 177 -13.00 -7.10 -9.20
C HIS A 177 -12.25 -8.40 -9.47
N ALA A 178 -10.94 -8.33 -9.68
CA ALA A 178 -10.10 -9.49 -9.93
C ALA A 178 -10.06 -10.46 -8.73
N ILE A 179 -10.00 -9.96 -7.50
CA ILE A 179 -10.08 -10.75 -6.26
C ILE A 179 -11.40 -11.52 -6.18
N ASN A 180 -12.50 -10.95 -6.64
CA ASN A 180 -13.80 -11.60 -6.66
C ASN A 180 -13.94 -12.64 -7.77
N ASP A 181 -13.38 -12.38 -8.95
CA ASP A 181 -13.49 -13.23 -10.13
C ASP A 181 -12.56 -14.44 -10.11
N TRP A 182 -11.28 -14.23 -9.81
CA TRP A 182 -10.24 -15.26 -9.94
C TRP A 182 -10.47 -16.55 -9.14
N PRO A 183 -10.98 -16.52 -7.89
CA PRO A 183 -11.23 -17.76 -7.15
C PRO A 183 -12.33 -18.62 -7.78
N GLN A 184 -13.27 -18.02 -8.49
CA GLN A 184 -14.34 -18.70 -9.20
C GLN A 184 -13.80 -19.42 -10.46
N ASN A 185 -12.69 -18.93 -11.00
CA ASN A 185 -11.99 -19.44 -12.18
C ASN A 185 -10.73 -20.26 -11.83
N ALA A 186 -10.73 -20.95 -10.67
CA ALA A 186 -9.64 -21.77 -10.15
C ALA A 186 -8.30 -21.03 -9.96
N ARG A 187 -8.31 -19.71 -9.82
CA ARG A 187 -7.15 -18.84 -9.65
C ARG A 187 -7.05 -18.26 -8.23
N GLY A 188 -7.41 -19.04 -7.22
CA GLY A 188 -7.44 -18.58 -5.83
C GLY A 188 -6.09 -18.15 -5.28
N ALA A 189 -4.98 -18.77 -5.71
CA ALA A 189 -3.64 -18.38 -5.27
C ALA A 189 -3.27 -16.95 -5.69
N ILE A 190 -3.55 -16.56 -6.93
CA ILE A 190 -3.26 -15.21 -7.41
C ILE A 190 -4.21 -14.17 -6.80
N ALA A 191 -5.43 -14.58 -6.45
CA ALA A 191 -6.35 -13.73 -5.69
C ALA A 191 -5.80 -13.43 -4.27
N CYS A 192 -5.16 -14.39 -3.62
CA CYS A 192 -4.48 -14.16 -2.34
C CYS A 192 -3.31 -13.17 -2.49
N ASP A 193 -2.50 -13.30 -3.55
CA ASP A 193 -1.44 -12.34 -3.86
C ASP A 193 -2.02 -10.94 -4.14
N ALA A 194 -3.16 -10.85 -4.85
CA ALA A 194 -3.83 -9.57 -5.13
C ALA A 194 -4.34 -8.88 -3.86
N VAL A 195 -4.88 -9.64 -2.90
CA VAL A 195 -5.28 -9.11 -1.59
C VAL A 195 -4.08 -8.56 -0.83
N ALA A 196 -2.96 -9.30 -0.82
CA ALA A 196 -1.73 -8.83 -0.17
C ALA A 196 -1.17 -7.56 -0.84
N ALA A 197 -1.28 -7.46 -2.17
CA ALA A 197 -0.91 -6.25 -2.91
C ALA A 197 -1.87 -5.08 -2.62
N LEU A 198 -3.18 -5.34 -2.55
CA LEU A 198 -4.18 -4.32 -2.23
C LEU A 198 -3.94 -3.69 -0.85
N ALA A 199 -3.51 -4.48 0.14
CA ALA A 199 -3.22 -4.00 1.49
C ALA A 199 -2.05 -2.99 1.56
N VAL A 200 -1.17 -2.94 0.56
CA VAL A 200 -0.06 -1.97 0.51
C VAL A 200 -0.34 -0.76 -0.39
N SER A 201 -1.55 -0.67 -0.95
CA SER A 201 -2.00 0.50 -1.70
C SER A 201 -2.01 1.75 -0.81
N PRO A 202 -1.63 2.93 -1.34
CA PRO A 202 -1.80 4.20 -0.63
C PRO A 202 -3.26 4.68 -0.58
N ASP A 203 -4.16 4.08 -1.36
CA ASP A 203 -5.58 4.42 -1.37
C ASP A 203 -6.25 3.94 -0.07
N PRO A 204 -6.84 4.84 0.74
CA PRO A 204 -7.54 4.46 1.97
C PRO A 204 -8.66 3.44 1.74
N ALA A 205 -9.35 3.49 0.60
CA ALA A 205 -10.41 2.54 0.25
C ALA A 205 -9.89 1.10 0.12
N ALA A 206 -8.62 0.92 -0.19
CA ALA A 206 -8.01 -0.40 -0.34
C ALA A 206 -8.00 -1.18 1.00
N LEU A 207 -7.57 -0.56 2.10
CA LEU A 207 -7.59 -1.21 3.42
C LEU A 207 -9.00 -1.53 3.89
N VAL A 208 -9.96 -0.63 3.65
CA VAL A 208 -11.39 -0.88 3.93
C VAL A 208 -11.88 -2.13 3.17
N ALA A 209 -11.51 -2.24 1.89
CA ALA A 209 -11.85 -3.41 1.08
C ALA A 209 -11.21 -4.70 1.61
N VAL A 210 -9.91 -4.65 2.00
CA VAL A 210 -9.21 -5.80 2.58
C VAL A 210 -9.87 -6.24 3.89
N ASP A 211 -10.27 -5.30 4.76
CA ASP A 211 -11.01 -5.61 5.98
C ASP A 211 -12.34 -6.30 5.67
N SER A 212 -13.12 -5.77 4.74
CA SER A 212 -14.38 -6.39 4.29
C SER A 212 -14.16 -7.81 3.76
N ILE A 213 -13.10 -8.04 2.97
CA ILE A 213 -12.72 -9.36 2.44
C ILE A 213 -12.36 -10.29 3.61
N SER A 214 -11.60 -9.83 4.60
CA SER A 214 -11.21 -10.64 5.76
C SER A 214 -12.40 -11.14 6.59
N ARG A 215 -13.50 -10.40 6.59
CA ARG A 215 -14.72 -10.74 7.38
C ARG A 215 -15.74 -11.55 6.59
N LYS A 216 -16.00 -11.18 5.34
CA LYS A 216 -17.20 -11.62 4.60
C LYS A 216 -16.92 -12.45 3.35
N PHE A 217 -15.64 -12.63 2.95
CA PHE A 217 -15.35 -13.27 1.67
C PHE A 217 -15.74 -14.76 1.65
N LYS A 218 -16.26 -15.21 0.50
CA LYS A 218 -16.76 -16.59 0.31
C LYS A 218 -15.65 -17.65 0.37
N PHE A 219 -14.49 -17.36 -0.22
CA PHE A 219 -13.38 -18.33 -0.32
C PHE A 219 -12.44 -18.21 0.88
N ARG A 220 -12.36 -19.30 1.67
CA ARG A 220 -11.62 -19.33 2.93
C ARG A 220 -10.15 -18.91 2.80
N GLN A 221 -9.47 -19.35 1.73
CA GLN A 221 -8.05 -19.02 1.52
C GLN A 221 -7.83 -17.53 1.28
N VAL A 222 -8.71 -16.87 0.50
CA VAL A 222 -8.63 -15.43 0.22
C VAL A 222 -8.97 -14.62 1.48
N LYS A 223 -9.98 -15.07 2.24
CA LYS A 223 -10.33 -14.50 3.54
C LYS A 223 -9.16 -14.56 4.54
N ALA A 224 -8.46 -15.70 4.62
CA ALA A 224 -7.27 -15.84 5.47
C ALA A 224 -6.10 -14.97 4.99
N ALA A 225 -5.89 -14.85 3.67
CA ALA A 225 -4.88 -13.96 3.10
C ALA A 225 -5.16 -12.49 3.44
N ALA A 226 -6.42 -12.08 3.43
CA ALA A 226 -6.81 -10.72 3.82
C ALA A 226 -6.52 -10.43 5.29
N ALA A 227 -6.84 -11.35 6.19
CA ALA A 227 -6.52 -11.23 7.62
C ALA A 227 -5.00 -11.09 7.83
N ALA A 228 -4.20 -11.96 7.20
CA ALA A 228 -2.74 -11.89 7.27
C ALA A 228 -2.18 -10.59 6.65
N ALA A 229 -2.81 -10.07 5.59
CA ALA A 229 -2.40 -8.80 4.98
C ALA A 229 -2.65 -7.60 5.90
N LEU A 230 -3.75 -7.58 6.64
CA LEU A 230 -4.03 -6.55 7.66
C LEU A 230 -3.04 -6.61 8.83
N GLU A 231 -2.71 -7.81 9.32
CA GLU A 231 -1.70 -7.98 10.37
C GLU A 231 -0.32 -7.47 9.91
N ASN A 232 0.05 -7.73 8.65
CA ASN A 232 1.30 -7.23 8.08
C ASN A 232 1.27 -5.72 7.92
N ALA A 233 0.17 -5.12 7.45
CA ALA A 233 0.01 -3.68 7.34
C ALA A 233 0.10 -2.99 8.71
N ALA A 234 -0.54 -3.54 9.75
CA ALA A 234 -0.45 -3.02 11.11
C ALA A 234 1.00 -3.04 11.62
N ARG A 235 1.73 -4.15 11.38
CA ARG A 235 3.13 -4.31 11.76
C ARG A 235 4.06 -3.32 11.04
N GLU A 236 3.84 -3.09 9.74
CA GLU A 236 4.61 -2.09 8.97
C GLU A 236 4.35 -0.67 9.45
N LEU A 237 3.15 -0.39 9.95
CA LEU A 237 2.78 0.91 10.53
C LEU A 237 3.19 1.05 12.01
N GLY A 238 3.68 0.00 12.65
CA GLY A 238 4.04 -0.01 14.06
C GLY A 238 2.85 0.14 15.02
N ILE A 239 1.66 -0.30 14.60
CA ILE A 239 0.41 -0.23 15.38
C ILE A 239 -0.19 -1.62 15.58
N THR A 240 -1.15 -1.73 16.49
CA THR A 240 -1.87 -2.99 16.69
C THR A 240 -2.92 -3.23 15.60
N PRO A 241 -3.37 -4.47 15.37
CA PRO A 241 -4.48 -4.75 14.45
C PRO A 241 -5.78 -4.03 14.82
N GLU A 242 -6.03 -3.83 16.13
CA GLU A 242 -7.19 -3.09 16.64
C GLU A 242 -7.10 -1.60 16.27
N GLU A 243 -5.94 -0.98 16.48
CA GLU A 243 -5.70 0.42 16.08
C GLU A 243 -5.80 0.60 14.56
N LEU A 244 -5.36 -0.41 13.78
CA LEU A 244 -5.55 -0.40 12.33
C LEU A 244 -7.05 -0.49 11.99
N ALA A 245 -7.80 -1.36 12.66
CA ALA A 245 -9.24 -1.51 12.45
C ALA A 245 -9.98 -0.19 12.70
N ASP A 246 -9.61 0.56 13.74
CA ASP A 246 -10.20 1.87 14.04
C ASP A 246 -9.88 2.92 12.96
N ARG A 247 -8.68 2.85 12.36
CA ARG A 247 -8.28 3.77 11.28
C ARG A 247 -8.97 3.51 9.95
N ILE A 248 -9.39 2.28 9.68
CA ILE A 248 -10.04 1.88 8.43
C ILE A 248 -11.57 1.89 8.51
N VAL A 249 -12.16 2.37 9.62
CA VAL A 249 -13.61 2.56 9.71
C VAL A 249 -14.04 3.56 8.63
N PRO A 250 -14.96 3.18 7.71
CA PRO A 250 -15.44 4.11 6.70
C PRO A 250 -16.23 5.22 7.38
N THR A 251 -15.85 6.46 7.12
CA THR A 251 -16.59 7.63 7.62
C THR A 251 -17.94 7.77 6.94
N LEU A 252 -18.19 7.03 5.83
CA LEU A 252 -19.40 7.11 5.00
C LEU A 252 -19.72 8.57 4.60
N ASP A 253 -18.68 9.38 4.40
CA ASP A 253 -18.73 10.82 4.12
C ASP A 253 -19.41 11.66 5.22
N PHE A 254 -19.54 11.12 6.42
CA PHE A 254 -19.91 11.92 7.58
C PHE A 254 -18.76 12.81 8.02
N SER A 255 -19.07 14.07 8.25
CA SER A 255 -18.15 15.05 8.85
C SER A 255 -17.83 14.71 10.31
N PRO A 256 -16.73 15.24 10.89
CA PRO A 256 -16.36 14.98 12.29
C PRO A 256 -17.45 15.35 13.32
N ASP A 257 -18.38 16.24 12.96
CA ASP A 257 -19.54 16.61 13.79
C ASP A 257 -20.70 15.60 13.70
N GLY A 258 -20.50 14.48 13.01
CA GLY A 258 -21.49 13.43 12.81
C GLY A 258 -22.60 13.81 11.81
N SER A 259 -22.38 14.78 10.93
CA SER A 259 -23.34 15.17 9.91
C SER A 259 -22.89 14.80 8.50
N ARG A 260 -23.86 14.51 7.61
CA ARG A 260 -23.67 14.35 6.17
C ARG A 260 -24.79 15.01 5.41
N VAL A 261 -24.46 15.71 4.33
CA VAL A 261 -25.46 16.30 3.42
C VAL A 261 -25.68 15.37 2.24
N PHE A 262 -26.95 15.02 2.00
CA PHE A 262 -27.40 14.29 0.83
C PHE A 262 -28.07 15.28 -0.13
N ASP A 263 -27.45 15.45 -1.30
CA ASP A 263 -27.90 16.38 -2.33
C ASP A 263 -28.68 15.64 -3.40
N TYR A 264 -29.98 15.91 -3.50
CA TYR A 264 -30.88 15.36 -4.52
C TYR A 264 -31.09 16.34 -5.69
N GLY A 265 -30.24 17.38 -5.80
CA GLY A 265 -30.41 18.45 -6.77
C GLY A 265 -31.39 19.53 -6.28
N PRO A 266 -32.70 19.43 -6.60
CA PRO A 266 -33.68 20.40 -6.11
C PRO A 266 -33.89 20.36 -4.60
N ARG A 267 -33.56 19.29 -3.95
CA ARG A 267 -33.73 19.06 -2.51
C ARG A 267 -32.42 18.64 -1.86
N GLN A 268 -32.17 19.12 -0.65
CA GLN A 268 -31.05 18.69 0.16
C GLN A 268 -31.52 18.24 1.54
N PHE A 269 -30.89 17.21 2.06
CA PHE A 269 -31.19 16.69 3.39
C PHE A 269 -29.88 16.60 4.17
N THR A 270 -29.88 17.13 5.38
CA THR A 270 -28.78 16.93 6.33
C THR A 270 -29.15 15.79 7.26
N VAL A 271 -28.35 14.75 7.24
CA VAL A 271 -28.46 13.62 8.16
C VAL A 271 -27.43 13.80 9.26
N ARG A 272 -27.84 13.62 10.51
CA ARG A 272 -26.94 13.66 11.67
C ARG A 272 -27.10 12.38 12.48
N LEU A 273 -25.96 11.81 12.88
CA LEU A 273 -25.95 10.70 13.81
C LEU A 273 -26.15 11.25 15.24
N THR A 274 -27.18 10.74 15.94
CA THR A 274 -27.46 11.11 17.32
C THR A 274 -26.58 10.31 18.28
N PRO A 275 -26.42 10.74 19.54
CA PRO A 275 -25.71 9.96 20.57
C PRO A 275 -26.30 8.57 20.83
N THR A 276 -27.57 8.36 20.48
CA THR A 276 -28.26 7.05 20.54
C THR A 276 -28.06 6.20 19.28
N LEU A 277 -27.17 6.62 18.37
CA LEU A 277 -26.88 5.97 17.08
C LEU A 277 -28.10 5.90 16.13
N GLU A 278 -29.03 6.85 16.27
CA GLU A 278 -30.14 7.02 15.36
C GLU A 278 -29.83 8.14 14.34
N LEU A 279 -30.46 8.07 13.16
CA LEU A 279 -30.32 9.09 12.12
C LEU A 279 -31.41 10.16 12.29
N ALA A 280 -31.00 11.37 12.61
CA ALA A 280 -31.88 12.54 12.54
C ALA A 280 -31.74 13.20 11.15
N VAL A 281 -32.84 13.31 10.42
CA VAL A 281 -32.87 13.86 9.07
C VAL A 281 -33.58 15.21 9.09
N THR A 282 -32.97 16.23 8.46
CA THR A 282 -33.53 17.56 8.32
C THR A 282 -33.47 18.03 6.86
N THR A 283 -34.47 18.79 6.43
CA THR A 283 -34.42 19.46 5.13
C THR A 283 -33.49 20.68 5.17
N SER A 284 -33.14 21.23 4.00
CA SER A 284 -32.40 22.51 3.89
C SER A 284 -33.07 23.69 4.63
N ALA A 285 -34.41 23.64 4.82
CA ALA A 285 -35.14 24.61 5.63
C ALA A 285 -35.15 24.32 7.14
N GLY A 286 -34.38 23.32 7.61
CA GLY A 286 -34.31 22.93 9.01
C GLY A 286 -35.49 22.12 9.54
N LYS A 287 -36.41 21.70 8.69
CA LYS A 287 -37.59 20.89 9.09
C LYS A 287 -37.16 19.43 9.28
N ALA A 288 -37.41 18.86 10.47
CA ALA A 288 -37.20 17.44 10.70
C ALA A 288 -38.12 16.54 9.88
N VAL A 289 -37.57 15.45 9.35
CA VAL A 289 -38.31 14.39 8.65
C VAL A 289 -38.04 13.04 9.35
N LYS A 290 -39.05 12.18 9.34
CA LYS A 290 -39.01 10.93 10.09
C LYS A 290 -37.97 9.92 9.57
N SER A 291 -37.68 9.96 8.29
CA SER A 291 -36.72 9.07 7.62
C SER A 291 -36.25 9.73 6.33
N MET A 292 -35.14 9.24 5.77
CA MET A 292 -34.61 9.69 4.49
C MET A 292 -35.68 9.49 3.40
N PRO A 293 -36.10 10.54 2.68
CA PRO A 293 -37.10 10.41 1.62
C PRO A 293 -36.54 9.65 0.42
N ALA A 294 -37.38 8.85 -0.21
CA ALA A 294 -36.99 8.23 -1.48
C ALA A 294 -36.82 9.29 -2.58
N PRO A 295 -35.96 9.03 -3.59
CA PRO A 295 -35.80 9.90 -4.75
C PRO A 295 -37.11 10.16 -5.47
N GLY A 296 -37.37 11.41 -5.75
CA GLY A 296 -38.55 11.85 -6.51
C GLY A 296 -38.27 12.02 -8.00
N LYS A 297 -39.30 12.24 -8.79
CA LYS A 297 -39.21 12.40 -10.28
C LYS A 297 -38.30 13.57 -10.71
N ASN A 298 -38.17 14.59 -9.87
CA ASN A 298 -37.40 15.81 -10.17
C ASN A 298 -36.00 15.80 -9.57
N ASP A 299 -35.65 14.73 -8.87
CA ASP A 299 -34.29 14.60 -8.30
C ASP A 299 -33.27 14.19 -9.37
N ALA A 300 -32.04 14.60 -9.25
CA ALA A 300 -30.96 14.17 -10.14
C ALA A 300 -30.66 12.68 -9.91
N PRO A 301 -30.77 11.80 -10.93
CA PRO A 301 -30.61 10.35 -10.73
C PRO A 301 -29.30 9.93 -10.08
N ASP A 302 -28.17 10.57 -10.45
CA ASP A 302 -26.86 10.21 -9.94
C ASP A 302 -26.68 10.55 -8.45
N GLN A 303 -27.24 11.67 -8.02
CA GLN A 303 -27.22 12.10 -6.62
C GLN A 303 -28.20 11.29 -5.77
N ALA A 304 -29.33 10.93 -6.34
CA ALA A 304 -30.33 10.09 -5.67
C ALA A 304 -29.88 8.63 -5.51
N ALA A 305 -29.09 8.12 -6.45
CA ALA A 305 -28.53 6.77 -6.38
C ALA A 305 -27.38 6.66 -5.36
N ALA A 306 -26.70 7.77 -5.07
CA ALA A 306 -25.62 7.83 -4.06
C ALA A 306 -26.14 7.98 -2.63
N ALA A 307 -27.41 8.33 -2.44
CA ALA A 307 -28.07 8.47 -1.15
C ALA A 307 -28.71 7.16 -0.68
#